data_6f089d23560a81fc74db4252f1791b8e
#
_entry.id   6f089d23560a81fc74db4252f1791b8e
#
_cell.length_a   1.000
_cell.length_b   1.000
_cell.length_c   1.000
_cell.angle_alpha   90.00
_cell.angle_beta   90.00
_cell.angle_gamma   90.00
#
_symmetry.space_group_name_H-M   'P 1'
#
loop_
_entity.id
_entity.type
_entity.pdbx_description
1 polymer ?
#
loop_
_entity_poly.entity_id
_entity_poly.type
_entity_poly.pdbx_seq_one_letter_code
_entity_poly.pdbx_strand_id
1 'polypeptide(L)'
;MNRLLEIRTYRLKPGTLPAFHAAMHELAVPMIRASGMDVVCYGHSDHEEESYCLVRAYTDRHALETEQAAFYHSAAWREGPRQALVVHIDTYLNTLLWMTDDAVESLRTLNRS
;
A
#
# COMPACT_ATOMS: atom_id res chain seq x y z
N MET A 1 7.33 -4.75 -21.24
CA MET A 1 7.35 -3.39 -20.68
C MET A 1 7.63 -3.47 -19.18
N ASN A 2 8.24 -2.44 -18.63
CA ASN A 2 8.51 -2.37 -17.21
C ASN A 2 7.60 -1.38 -16.52
N ARG A 3 7.36 -1.63 -15.24
CA ARG A 3 6.59 -0.74 -14.37
C ARG A 3 7.39 -0.46 -13.10
N LEU A 4 7.17 0.70 -12.51
CA LEU A 4 7.78 1.05 -11.24
C LEU A 4 6.95 0.44 -10.11
N LEU A 5 7.54 -0.49 -9.38
CA LEU A 5 6.89 -1.14 -8.25
C LEU A 5 7.32 -0.45 -6.95
N GLU A 6 6.33 -0.09 -6.15
CA GLU A 6 6.57 0.44 -4.81
C GLU A 6 6.21 -0.63 -3.78
N ILE A 7 7.19 -1.00 -2.97
CA ILE A 7 6.97 -1.89 -1.84
C ILE A 7 7.06 -1.04 -0.58
N ARG A 8 5.93 -0.76 0.03
CA ARG A 8 5.88 0.01 1.27
C ARG A 8 5.76 -0.94 2.44
N THR A 9 6.76 -0.93 3.32
CA THR A 9 6.76 -1.75 4.51
C THR A 9 6.53 -0.86 5.73
N TYR A 10 5.48 -1.15 6.47
CA TYR A 10 5.16 -0.45 7.71
C TYR A 10 5.63 -1.27 8.90
N ARG A 11 6.30 -0.62 9.85
CA ARG A 11 6.47 -1.17 11.18
C ARG A 11 5.32 -0.66 12.02
N LEU A 12 4.60 -1.57 12.66
CA LEU A 12 3.42 -1.23 13.43
C LEU A 12 3.72 -1.19 14.93
N LYS A 13 2.92 -0.43 15.66
CA LYS A 13 2.98 -0.46 17.12
C LYS A 13 2.51 -1.82 17.60
N PRO A 14 3.08 -2.35 18.71
CA PRO A 14 2.72 -3.68 19.19
C PRO A 14 1.21 -3.85 19.42
N GLY A 15 0.69 -4.99 18.96
CA GLY A 15 -0.72 -5.36 19.15
C GLY A 15 -1.67 -4.74 18.14
N THR A 16 -1.20 -3.97 17.16
CA THR A 16 -2.08 -3.23 16.26
C THR A 16 -2.29 -3.90 14.89
N LEU A 17 -1.57 -4.99 14.59
CA LEU A 17 -1.65 -5.63 13.29
C LEU A 17 -3.08 -6.00 12.88
N PRO A 18 -3.90 -6.65 13.71
CA PRO A 18 -5.26 -6.99 13.30
C PRO A 18 -6.10 -5.77 12.93
N ALA A 19 -6.03 -4.71 13.74
CA ALA A 19 -6.78 -3.47 13.49
C ALA A 19 -6.27 -2.77 12.23
N PHE A 20 -4.95 -2.74 12.03
CA PHE A 20 -4.35 -2.15 10.85
C PHE A 20 -4.78 -2.90 9.58
N HIS A 21 -4.72 -4.24 9.61
CA HIS A 21 -5.14 -5.04 8.46
C HIS A 21 -6.62 -4.82 8.13
N ALA A 22 -7.48 -4.79 9.14
CA ALA A 22 -8.90 -4.55 8.91
C ALA A 22 -9.12 -3.19 8.25
N ALA A 23 -8.48 -2.14 8.75
CA ALA A 23 -8.59 -0.81 8.18
C ALA A 23 -8.01 -0.76 6.76
N MET A 24 -6.88 -1.40 6.52
CA MET A 24 -6.27 -1.47 5.19
C MET A 24 -7.18 -2.18 4.20
N HIS A 25 -7.64 -3.36 4.55
CA HIS A 25 -8.43 -4.22 3.67
C HIS A 25 -9.84 -3.66 3.41
N GLU A 26 -10.49 -3.17 4.45
CA GLU A 26 -11.88 -2.75 4.37
C GLU A 26 -12.06 -1.30 3.93
N LEU A 27 -11.11 -0.42 4.23
CA LEU A 27 -11.24 1.01 3.99
C LEU A 27 -10.22 1.57 3.01
N ALA A 28 -8.93 1.37 3.29
CA ALA A 28 -7.87 2.04 2.52
C ALA A 28 -7.71 1.48 1.11
N VAL A 29 -7.57 0.17 0.96
CA VAL A 29 -7.35 -0.45 -0.35
C VAL A 29 -8.50 -0.18 -1.31
N PRO A 30 -9.78 -0.34 -0.92
CA PRO A 30 -10.88 0.03 -1.82
C PRO A 30 -10.83 1.49 -2.26
N MET A 31 -10.49 2.41 -1.35
CA MET A 31 -10.40 3.83 -1.68
C MET A 31 -9.22 4.12 -2.61
N ILE A 32 -8.05 3.51 -2.35
CA ILE A 32 -6.88 3.66 -3.21
C ILE A 32 -7.18 3.17 -4.61
N ARG A 33 -7.81 2.00 -4.74
CA ARG A 33 -8.20 1.46 -6.05
C ARG A 33 -9.22 2.34 -6.75
N ALA A 34 -10.18 2.87 -6.03
CA ALA A 34 -11.19 3.77 -6.60
C ALA A 34 -10.57 5.05 -7.14
N SER A 35 -9.44 5.50 -6.59
CA SER A 35 -8.72 6.68 -7.09
C SER A 35 -7.97 6.41 -8.40
N GLY A 36 -7.87 5.16 -8.83
CA GLY A 36 -7.15 4.76 -10.03
C GLY A 36 -5.75 4.22 -9.79
N MET A 37 -5.27 4.22 -8.55
CA MET A 37 -3.97 3.62 -8.23
C MET A 37 -4.03 2.11 -8.27
N ASP A 38 -2.96 1.50 -8.77
CA ASP A 38 -2.85 0.05 -8.94
C ASP A 38 -2.28 -0.60 -7.67
N VAL A 39 -3.15 -1.16 -6.84
CA VAL A 39 -2.74 -1.97 -5.69
C VAL A 39 -2.51 -3.40 -6.17
N VAL A 40 -1.26 -3.84 -6.13
CA VAL A 40 -0.85 -5.16 -6.60
C VAL A 40 -1.15 -6.24 -5.55
N CYS A 41 -0.67 -6.02 -4.33
CA CYS A 41 -0.92 -6.92 -3.21
C CYS A 41 -0.63 -6.21 -1.89
N TYR A 42 -1.06 -6.82 -0.80
CA TYR A 42 -0.83 -6.28 0.54
C TYR A 42 -1.03 -7.40 1.57
N GLY A 43 -0.44 -7.24 2.73
CA GLY A 43 -0.61 -8.19 3.80
C GLY A 43 0.48 -8.13 4.85
N HIS A 44 0.38 -9.03 5.80
CA HIS A 44 1.33 -9.18 6.90
C HIS A 44 2.72 -9.54 6.36
N SER A 45 3.73 -8.82 6.80
CA SER A 45 5.12 -9.13 6.49
C SER A 45 5.72 -9.90 7.67
N ASP A 46 6.40 -11.01 7.38
CA ASP A 46 6.89 -11.94 8.40
C ASP A 46 8.17 -11.42 9.05
N HIS A 47 8.02 -10.76 10.20
CA HIS A 47 9.11 -10.24 11.01
C HIS A 47 8.80 -10.49 12.49
N GLU A 48 9.81 -10.41 13.34
CA GLU A 48 9.60 -10.52 14.79
C GLU A 48 8.68 -9.40 15.30
N GLU A 49 8.88 -8.19 14.77
CA GLU A 49 8.01 -7.05 15.07
C GLU A 49 6.85 -7.02 14.08
N GLU A 50 5.68 -6.58 14.55
CA GLU A 50 4.51 -6.50 13.68
C GLU A 50 4.80 -5.57 12.50
N SER A 51 4.69 -6.11 11.29
CA SER A 51 5.01 -5.40 10.05
C SER A 51 3.99 -5.71 8.99
N TYR A 52 3.81 -4.77 8.06
CA TYR A 52 2.79 -4.87 7.02
C TYR A 52 3.32 -4.35 5.71
N CYS A 53 2.91 -4.95 4.60
CA CYS A 53 3.40 -4.60 3.28
C CYS A 53 2.25 -4.17 2.39
N LEU A 54 2.42 -3.05 1.69
CA LEU A 54 1.51 -2.57 0.66
C LEU A 54 2.31 -2.39 -0.62
N VAL A 55 1.93 -3.12 -1.68
CA VAL A 55 2.64 -3.11 -2.96
C VAL A 55 1.75 -2.45 -4.01
N ARG A 56 2.28 -1.41 -4.65
CA ARG A 56 1.58 -0.67 -5.72
C ARG A 56 2.48 -0.55 -6.93
N ALA A 57 1.88 -0.47 -8.11
CA ALA A 57 2.61 -0.34 -9.37
C ALA A 57 2.20 0.92 -10.13
N TYR A 58 3.17 1.54 -10.79
CA TYR A 58 2.99 2.78 -11.54
C TYR A 58 3.68 2.66 -12.90
N THR A 59 3.24 3.46 -13.86
CA THR A 59 3.88 3.50 -15.19
C THR A 59 5.33 3.99 -15.08
N ASP A 60 5.56 5.01 -14.24
CA ASP A 60 6.87 5.62 -14.02
C ASP A 60 6.87 6.43 -12.72
N ARG A 61 8.00 7.08 -12.43
CA ARG A 61 8.12 7.91 -11.22
C ARG A 61 7.17 9.11 -11.23
N HIS A 62 6.96 9.71 -12.39
CA HIS A 62 6.05 10.86 -12.46
C HIS A 62 4.61 10.45 -12.10
N ALA A 63 4.15 9.31 -12.60
CA ALA A 63 2.84 8.77 -12.25
C ALA A 63 2.74 8.49 -10.74
N LEU A 64 3.78 7.89 -10.16
CA LEU A 64 3.82 7.64 -8.71
C LEU A 64 3.63 8.94 -7.93
N GLU A 65 4.42 9.96 -8.25
CA GLU A 65 4.37 11.23 -7.53
C GLU A 65 3.01 11.93 -7.69
N THR A 66 2.50 11.96 -8.92
CA THR A 66 1.23 12.62 -9.24
C THR A 66 0.05 11.90 -8.58
N GLU A 67 -0.01 10.59 -8.70
CA GLU A 67 -1.12 9.79 -8.17
C GLU A 67 -1.12 9.82 -6.64
N GLN A 68 0.04 9.71 -6.01
CA GLN A 68 0.12 9.77 -4.55
C GLN A 68 -0.23 11.15 -4.02
N ALA A 69 0.25 12.21 -4.66
CA ALA A 69 -0.06 13.57 -4.23
C ALA A 69 -1.58 13.81 -4.30
N ALA A 70 -2.21 13.44 -5.40
CA ALA A 70 -3.65 13.60 -5.56
C ALA A 70 -4.43 12.82 -4.50
N PHE A 71 -4.03 11.57 -4.25
CA PHE A 71 -4.74 10.72 -3.30
C PHE A 71 -4.57 11.20 -1.85
N TYR A 72 -3.32 11.41 -1.42
CA TYR A 72 -3.04 11.75 -0.01
C TYR A 72 -3.45 13.17 0.37
N HIS A 73 -3.62 14.06 -0.61
CA HIS A 73 -4.15 15.39 -0.36
C HIS A 73 -5.68 15.44 -0.44
N SER A 74 -6.33 14.38 -0.87
CA SER A 74 -7.78 14.37 -1.01
C SER A 74 -8.47 14.45 0.36
N ALA A 75 -9.62 15.12 0.39
CA ALA A 75 -10.44 15.19 1.60
C ALA A 75 -10.94 13.78 1.98
N ALA A 76 -11.28 12.96 0.99
CA ALA A 76 -11.74 11.59 1.23
C ALA A 76 -10.76 10.78 2.05
N TRP A 77 -9.46 10.87 1.73
CA TRP A 77 -8.41 10.20 2.50
C TRP A 77 -8.23 10.82 3.88
N ARG A 78 -8.02 12.16 3.92
CA ARG A 78 -7.71 12.87 5.16
C ARG A 78 -8.81 12.79 6.20
N GLU A 79 -10.07 12.80 5.76
CA GLU A 79 -11.25 12.75 6.62
C GLU A 79 -11.77 11.33 6.81
N GLY A 80 -11.26 10.37 6.04
CA GLY A 80 -11.67 8.97 6.05
C GLY A 80 -10.65 8.05 6.73
N PRO A 81 -10.06 7.10 5.97
CA PRO A 81 -9.26 6.00 6.56
C PRO A 81 -7.95 6.43 7.21
N ARG A 82 -7.42 7.61 6.88
CA ARG A 82 -6.08 8.03 7.31
C ARG A 82 -5.84 7.80 8.80
N GLN A 83 -6.76 8.24 9.65
CA GLN A 83 -6.58 8.16 11.10
C GLN A 83 -6.60 6.71 11.59
N ALA A 84 -7.44 5.88 11.00
CA ALA A 84 -7.54 4.46 11.38
C ALA A 84 -6.26 3.68 11.06
N LEU A 85 -5.41 4.20 10.16
CA LEU A 85 -4.15 3.57 9.79
C LEU A 85 -2.97 4.22 10.48
N VAL A 86 -2.85 5.55 10.38
CA VAL A 86 -1.68 6.29 10.85
C VAL A 86 -1.46 6.12 12.35
N VAL A 87 -2.53 5.99 13.12
CA VAL A 87 -2.43 5.82 14.58
C VAL A 87 -1.65 4.55 14.97
N HIS A 88 -1.61 3.55 14.09
CA HIS A 88 -0.95 2.27 14.35
C HIS A 88 0.48 2.20 13.79
N ILE A 89 0.89 3.17 12.97
CA ILE A 89 2.19 3.14 12.29
C ILE A 89 3.27 3.73 13.19
N ASP A 90 4.34 2.95 13.41
CA ASP A 90 5.56 3.46 14.05
C ASP A 90 6.46 4.13 13.01
N THR A 91 6.92 3.35 12.03
CA THR A 91 7.73 3.85 10.91
C THR A 91 7.35 3.14 9.63
N TYR A 92 7.83 3.64 8.49
CA TYR A 92 7.69 2.91 7.23
C TYR A 92 8.89 3.18 6.32
N LEU A 93 9.10 2.28 5.38
CA LEU A 93 10.15 2.34 4.38
C LEU A 93 9.59 1.98 3.02
N ASN A 94 9.95 2.75 1.99
CA ASN A 94 9.59 2.43 0.61
C ASN A 94 10.79 1.85 -0.13
N THR A 95 10.55 0.77 -0.88
CA THR A 95 11.50 0.24 -1.85
C THR A 95 10.89 0.43 -3.24
N LEU A 96 11.64 1.01 -4.16
CA LEU A 96 11.19 1.25 -5.54
C LEU A 96 12.03 0.40 -6.48
N LEU A 97 11.38 -0.45 -7.26
CA LEU A 97 12.02 -1.37 -8.19
C LEU A 97 11.34 -1.31 -9.54
N TRP A 98 12.13 -1.35 -10.62
CA TRP A 98 11.58 -1.55 -11.96
C TRP A 98 11.44 -3.04 -12.20
N MET A 99 10.23 -3.45 -12.58
CA MET A 99 9.91 -4.86 -12.83
C MET A 99 9.13 -5.00 -14.13
N THR A 100 9.22 -6.18 -14.74
CA THR A 100 8.41 -6.47 -15.93
C THR A 100 6.93 -6.56 -15.56
N ASP A 101 6.05 -6.33 -16.55
CA ASP A 101 4.61 -6.48 -16.34
C ASP A 101 4.27 -7.89 -15.83
N ASP A 102 4.93 -8.92 -16.37
CA ASP A 102 4.69 -10.30 -15.93
C ASP A 102 5.06 -10.52 -14.46
N ALA A 103 6.17 -9.95 -14.01
CA ALA A 103 6.59 -10.05 -12.62
C ALA A 103 5.57 -9.36 -11.70
N VAL A 104 5.08 -8.20 -12.09
CA VAL A 104 4.05 -7.48 -11.32
C VAL A 104 2.78 -8.32 -11.23
N GLU A 105 2.33 -8.89 -12.35
CA GLU A 105 1.12 -9.72 -12.37
C GLU A 105 1.25 -10.97 -11.51
N SER A 106 2.45 -11.55 -11.43
CA SER A 106 2.69 -12.72 -10.57
C SER A 106 2.48 -12.40 -9.09
N LEU A 107 2.76 -11.17 -8.67
CA LEU A 107 2.56 -10.77 -7.28
C LEU A 107 1.08 -10.61 -6.91
N ARG A 108 0.20 -10.41 -7.88
CA ARG A 108 -1.23 -10.22 -7.60
C ARG A 108 -1.90 -11.46 -7.00
N THR A 109 -1.30 -12.62 -7.17
CA THR A 109 -1.89 -13.87 -6.67
C THR A 109 -2.02 -13.89 -5.15
N LEU A 110 -1.23 -13.08 -4.44
CA LEU A 110 -1.25 -13.04 -2.98
C LEU A 110 -2.63 -12.67 -2.41
N ASN A 111 -3.37 -11.79 -3.08
CA ASN A 111 -4.68 -11.33 -2.62
C ASN A 111 -5.83 -11.81 -3.50
N ARG A 112 -5.62 -12.82 -4.32
CA ARG A 112 -6.71 -13.46 -5.06
C ARG A 112 -7.38 -14.50 -4.17
N SER A 113 -8.65 -14.41 -4.07
CA SER A 113 -9.45 -15.39 -3.34
C SER A 113 -10.19 -16.29 -4.29
#